data_bd230b465ba38d0c84aad4768bef65d1
#
_entry.id   bd230b465ba38d0c84aad4768bef65d1
#
_cell.length_a   1.000
_cell.length_b   1.000
_cell.length_c   1.000
_cell.angle_alpha   90.00
_cell.angle_beta   90.00
_cell.angle_gamma   90.00
#
_symmetry.space_group_name_H-M   'P 1'
#
loop_
_entity.id
_entity.type
_entity.pdbx_description
1 polymer ?
#
loop_
_entity_poly.entity_id
_entity_poly.type
_entity_poly.pdbx_seq_one_letter_code
_entity_poly.pdbx_strand_id
1 'polypeptide(L)'
;MKPFFAAALLALTAHAWAQAPAVEVQDAWVRATVAQQKSTGAFMRLTAKDDSRVVAAQSPVAGVVEVHEMAMEKDVMRMRAVPALALPAGQTVELKPGGYHVMLMDLKAPVKAGEVVPLTLTLESTGGQRSTLEVKAEVRALGTSAAMPAGHGAMHKH
;
A
#
# COMPACT_ATOMS: atom_id res chain seq x y z
N MET A 1 -28.20 23.64 -61.16
CA MET A 1 -28.53 22.63 -60.15
C MET A 1 -27.23 22.09 -59.59
N LYS A 2 -26.86 22.46 -58.33
CA LYS A 2 -25.66 21.97 -57.67
C LYS A 2 -26.12 21.13 -56.47
N PRO A 3 -25.73 19.85 -56.29
CA PRO A 3 -26.06 19.10 -55.12
C PRO A 3 -25.07 19.42 -53.98
N PHE A 4 -25.62 19.81 -52.82
CA PHE A 4 -24.89 19.92 -51.58
C PHE A 4 -24.69 18.53 -50.96
N PHE A 5 -23.45 18.06 -50.90
CA PHE A 5 -23.09 16.89 -50.10
C PHE A 5 -22.86 17.34 -48.64
N ALA A 6 -23.77 16.98 -47.76
CA ALA A 6 -23.60 17.13 -46.34
C ALA A 6 -22.79 15.94 -45.81
N ALA A 7 -21.54 16.17 -45.45
CA ALA A 7 -20.71 15.18 -44.78
C ALA A 7 -21.07 15.17 -43.27
N ALA A 8 -21.74 14.13 -42.82
CA ALA A 8 -22.00 13.89 -41.41
C ALA A 8 -20.72 13.33 -40.76
N LEU A 9 -20.06 14.14 -39.93
CA LEU A 9 -18.95 13.71 -39.08
C LEU A 9 -19.53 12.91 -37.90
N LEU A 10 -19.38 11.59 -37.91
CA LEU A 10 -19.61 10.75 -36.72
C LEU A 10 -18.42 10.94 -35.79
N ALA A 11 -18.64 11.67 -34.68
CA ALA A 11 -17.69 11.72 -33.57
C ALA A 11 -17.79 10.42 -32.76
N LEU A 12 -16.81 9.51 -32.92
CA LEU A 12 -16.63 8.37 -32.03
C LEU A 12 -16.14 8.89 -30.69
N THR A 13 -17.01 8.95 -29.71
CA THR A 13 -16.63 9.15 -28.30
C THR A 13 -16.02 7.86 -27.77
N ALA A 14 -14.69 7.79 -27.71
CA ALA A 14 -13.99 6.72 -27.04
C ALA A 14 -14.25 6.83 -25.53
N HIS A 15 -15.09 5.95 -25.00
CA HIS A 15 -15.27 5.80 -23.56
C HIS A 15 -14.02 5.10 -23.02
N ALA A 16 -13.13 5.85 -22.37
CA ALA A 16 -12.04 5.29 -21.60
C ALA A 16 -12.65 4.56 -20.38
N TRP A 17 -12.75 3.25 -20.47
CA TRP A 17 -13.09 2.41 -19.32
C TRP A 17 -11.91 2.48 -18.35
N ALA A 18 -12.10 3.14 -17.21
CA ALA A 18 -11.15 3.11 -16.13
C ALA A 18 -11.03 1.64 -15.68
N GLN A 19 -9.91 1.00 -16.01
CA GLN A 19 -9.63 -0.36 -15.55
C GLN A 19 -9.48 -0.31 -14.03
N ALA A 20 -10.19 -1.20 -13.33
CA ALA A 20 -10.01 -1.35 -11.89
C ALA A 20 -8.54 -1.70 -11.59
N PRO A 21 -7.95 -1.15 -10.51
CA PRO A 21 -6.56 -1.35 -10.21
C PRO A 21 -6.21 -2.84 -10.13
N ALA A 22 -5.04 -3.19 -10.66
CA ALA A 22 -4.56 -4.59 -10.68
C ALA A 22 -4.30 -5.14 -9.25
N VAL A 23 -4.07 -4.25 -8.29
CA VAL A 23 -3.88 -4.57 -6.87
C VAL A 23 -4.78 -3.67 -6.03
N GLU A 24 -5.59 -4.28 -5.18
CA GLU A 24 -6.40 -3.59 -4.19
C GLU A 24 -5.59 -3.36 -2.93
N VAL A 25 -5.69 -2.16 -2.37
CA VAL A 25 -5.06 -1.76 -1.11
C VAL A 25 -6.13 -1.51 -0.07
N GLN A 26 -6.00 -2.12 1.09
CA GLN A 26 -6.90 -1.92 2.21
C GLN A 26 -6.13 -1.55 3.47
N ASP A 27 -6.73 -0.69 4.30
CA ASP A 27 -6.26 -0.33 5.63
C ASP A 27 -4.78 0.12 5.67
N ALA A 28 -4.40 0.99 4.74
CA ALA A 28 -3.04 1.53 4.67
C ALA A 28 -2.81 2.57 5.77
N TRP A 29 -1.78 2.37 6.58
CA TRP A 29 -1.41 3.28 7.64
C TRP A 29 0.10 3.30 7.92
N VAL A 30 0.57 4.40 8.48
CA VAL A 30 1.95 4.62 8.91
C VAL A 30 1.97 4.89 10.40
N ARG A 31 2.96 4.37 11.09
CA ARG A 31 3.15 4.65 12.52
C ARG A 31 3.73 6.05 12.71
N ALA A 32 3.10 6.86 13.56
CA ALA A 32 3.62 8.18 13.93
C ALA A 32 5.01 8.09 14.56
N THR A 33 5.80 9.16 14.46
CA THR A 33 7.15 9.22 15.02
C THR A 33 7.30 10.34 16.03
N VAL A 34 8.29 10.20 16.90
CA VAL A 34 8.77 11.29 17.75
C VAL A 34 9.90 12.08 17.05
N ALA A 35 10.21 13.27 17.56
CA ALA A 35 11.10 14.24 16.89
C ALA A 35 12.50 13.70 16.51
N GLN A 36 13.07 12.79 17.30
CA GLN A 36 14.41 12.22 17.07
C GLN A 36 14.41 10.95 16.19
N GLN A 37 13.24 10.42 15.89
CA GLN A 37 13.11 9.17 15.15
C GLN A 37 13.29 9.41 13.65
N LYS A 38 14.18 8.64 13.01
CA LYS A 38 14.53 8.76 11.60
C LYS A 38 13.94 7.67 10.71
N SER A 39 13.18 6.75 11.28
CA SER A 39 12.53 5.67 10.54
C SER A 39 11.18 5.31 11.12
N THR A 40 10.29 4.79 10.26
CA THR A 40 8.98 4.26 10.68
C THR A 40 8.51 3.18 9.72
N GLY A 41 7.47 2.44 10.10
CA GLY A 41 6.85 1.40 9.28
C GLY A 41 5.50 1.82 8.72
N ALA A 42 5.23 1.40 7.48
CA ALA A 42 3.92 1.45 6.87
C ALA A 42 3.36 0.03 6.70
N PHE A 43 2.07 -0.10 6.90
CA PHE A 43 1.33 -1.35 6.95
C PHE A 43 0.08 -1.26 6.10
N MET A 44 -0.32 -2.37 5.49
CA MET A 44 -1.49 -2.43 4.62
C MET A 44 -1.84 -3.88 4.27
N ARG A 45 -2.98 -4.08 3.65
CA ARG A 45 -3.33 -5.36 3.01
C ARG A 45 -3.36 -5.16 1.50
N LEU A 46 -2.72 -6.07 0.78
CA LEU A 46 -2.62 -6.06 -0.68
C LEU A 46 -3.26 -7.31 -1.24
N THR A 47 -4.17 -7.14 -2.20
CA THR A 47 -4.80 -8.27 -2.92
C THR A 47 -4.65 -8.02 -4.41
N ALA A 48 -3.84 -8.85 -5.08
CA ALA A 48 -3.64 -8.78 -6.52
C ALA A 48 -4.68 -9.62 -7.27
N LYS A 49 -5.11 -9.15 -8.43
CA LYS A 49 -5.99 -9.92 -9.34
C LYS A 49 -5.24 -11.03 -10.04
N ASP A 50 -4.00 -10.74 -10.44
CA ASP A 50 -3.09 -11.66 -11.12
C ASP A 50 -1.79 -11.78 -10.32
N ASP A 51 -1.07 -12.89 -10.51
CA ASP A 51 0.23 -13.09 -9.87
C ASP A 51 1.18 -11.92 -10.19
N SER A 52 1.66 -11.28 -9.15
CA SER A 52 2.56 -10.14 -9.24
C SER A 52 3.47 -10.06 -8.03
N ARG A 53 4.32 -9.07 -7.98
CA ARG A 53 5.19 -8.82 -6.82
C ARG A 53 5.48 -7.32 -6.65
N VAL A 54 5.68 -6.88 -5.42
CA VAL A 54 6.20 -5.54 -5.12
C VAL A 54 7.72 -5.61 -5.20
N VAL A 55 8.31 -4.81 -6.09
CA VAL A 55 9.77 -4.81 -6.33
C VAL A 55 10.46 -3.53 -5.88
N ALA A 56 9.71 -2.47 -5.60
CA ALA A 56 10.24 -1.23 -5.05
C ALA A 56 9.13 -0.45 -4.34
N ALA A 57 9.55 0.44 -3.45
CA ALA A 57 8.66 1.39 -2.78
C ALA A 57 9.34 2.76 -2.67
N GLN A 58 8.56 3.83 -2.72
CA GLN A 58 9.03 5.21 -2.62
C GLN A 58 8.06 6.06 -1.82
N SER A 59 8.55 7.11 -1.19
CA SER A 59 7.74 8.13 -0.55
C SER A 59 8.49 9.47 -0.52
N PRO A 60 7.81 10.61 -0.72
CA PRO A 60 8.45 11.92 -0.61
C PRO A 60 8.90 12.28 0.79
N VAL A 61 8.39 11.59 1.84
CA VAL A 61 8.71 11.89 3.24
C VAL A 61 9.99 11.20 3.73
N ALA A 62 10.55 10.26 2.97
CA ALA A 62 11.72 9.46 3.33
C ALA A 62 12.79 9.45 2.24
N GLY A 63 14.04 9.32 2.62
CA GLY A 63 15.16 9.19 1.68
C GLY A 63 15.28 7.78 1.12
N VAL A 64 14.95 6.76 1.91
CA VAL A 64 14.99 5.34 1.52
C VAL A 64 13.70 4.67 1.96
N VAL A 65 13.09 3.90 1.06
CA VAL A 65 11.88 3.12 1.33
C VAL A 65 12.07 1.70 0.79
N GLU A 66 11.90 0.71 1.64
CA GLU A 66 12.11 -0.70 1.29
C GLU A 66 11.03 -1.59 1.92
N VAL A 67 10.75 -2.72 1.29
CA VAL A 67 9.96 -3.78 1.92
C VAL A 67 10.89 -4.59 2.82
N HIS A 68 10.50 -4.76 4.07
CA HIS A 68 11.22 -5.55 5.07
C HIS A 68 10.35 -6.67 5.60
N GLU A 69 10.97 -7.68 6.19
CA GLU A 69 10.31 -8.71 6.97
C GLU A 69 11.00 -8.88 8.33
N MET A 70 10.22 -9.31 9.32
CA MET A 70 10.77 -9.84 10.57
C MET A 70 10.94 -11.34 10.41
N ALA A 71 12.16 -11.81 10.51
CA ALA A 71 12.52 -13.22 10.41
C ALA A 71 13.18 -13.72 11.70
N MET A 72 12.85 -14.94 12.10
CA MET A 72 13.53 -15.61 13.21
C MET A 72 14.82 -16.24 12.71
N GLU A 73 15.95 -15.78 13.23
CA GLU A 73 17.27 -16.35 12.96
C GLU A 73 17.95 -16.76 14.27
N LYS A 74 18.20 -18.05 14.46
CA LYS A 74 18.87 -18.57 15.69
C LYS A 74 18.25 -18.04 16.99
N ASP A 75 16.92 -18.15 17.11
CA ASP A 75 16.12 -17.67 18.25
C ASP A 75 16.14 -16.14 18.47
N VAL A 76 16.60 -15.37 17.49
CA VAL A 76 16.58 -13.90 17.51
C VAL A 76 15.73 -13.38 16.34
N MET A 77 14.79 -12.49 16.64
CA MET A 77 14.04 -11.77 15.60
C MET A 77 14.94 -10.73 14.94
N ARG A 78 15.09 -10.85 13.62
CA ARG A 78 15.86 -9.90 12.80
C ARG A 78 14.99 -9.30 11.72
N MET A 79 15.21 -8.03 11.46
CA MET A 79 14.62 -7.31 10.33
C MET A 79 15.56 -7.38 9.15
N ARG A 80 15.05 -7.73 7.97
CA ARG A 80 15.83 -7.75 6.73
C ARG A 80 15.03 -7.22 5.54
N ALA A 81 15.72 -6.63 4.58
CA ALA A 81 15.12 -6.19 3.33
C ALA A 81 14.70 -7.40 2.47
N VAL A 82 13.53 -7.27 1.86
CA VAL A 82 12.96 -8.25 0.92
C VAL A 82 12.98 -7.63 -0.48
N PRO A 83 13.79 -8.13 -1.41
CA PRO A 83 13.93 -7.51 -2.73
C PRO A 83 12.66 -7.61 -3.59
N ALA A 84 11.80 -8.59 -3.30
CA ALA A 84 10.51 -8.74 -3.97
C ALA A 84 9.51 -9.43 -3.04
N LEU A 85 8.36 -8.80 -2.82
CA LEU A 85 7.25 -9.36 -2.05
C LEU A 85 6.23 -9.96 -3.02
N ALA A 86 6.08 -11.28 -3.00
CA ALA A 86 5.09 -11.97 -3.84
C ALA A 86 3.66 -11.62 -3.44
N LEU A 87 2.83 -11.36 -4.45
CA LEU A 87 1.39 -11.15 -4.34
C LEU A 87 0.69 -12.21 -5.22
N PRO A 88 0.42 -13.41 -4.69
CA PRO A 88 -0.30 -14.45 -5.43
C PRO A 88 -1.72 -13.99 -5.78
N ALA A 89 -2.19 -14.33 -6.98
CA ALA A 89 -3.52 -13.96 -7.46
C ALA A 89 -4.63 -14.32 -6.48
N GLY A 90 -5.50 -13.37 -6.15
CA GLY A 90 -6.65 -13.56 -5.28
C GLY A 90 -6.34 -13.76 -3.80
N GLN A 91 -5.07 -13.76 -3.39
CA GLN A 91 -4.67 -13.89 -2.00
C GLN A 91 -4.36 -12.51 -1.39
N THR A 92 -4.86 -12.26 -0.19
CA THR A 92 -4.51 -11.06 0.57
C THR A 92 -3.17 -11.27 1.27
N VAL A 93 -2.19 -10.46 0.92
CA VAL A 93 -0.90 -10.37 1.61
C VAL A 93 -0.97 -9.23 2.61
N GLU A 94 -0.74 -9.55 3.88
CA GLU A 94 -0.84 -8.61 4.98
C GLU A 94 0.55 -8.12 5.40
N LEU A 95 0.75 -6.80 5.31
CA LEU A 95 1.90 -6.12 5.89
C LEU A 95 1.48 -5.57 7.25
N LYS A 96 2.06 -6.11 8.32
CA LYS A 96 1.68 -5.83 9.71
C LYS A 96 2.89 -5.78 10.64
N PRO A 97 2.76 -5.12 11.81
CA PRO A 97 3.80 -5.18 12.84
C PRO A 97 4.18 -6.62 13.17
N GLY A 98 5.48 -6.93 13.17
CA GLY A 98 6.01 -8.27 13.41
C GLY A 98 6.07 -9.19 12.19
N GLY A 99 5.61 -8.74 11.02
CA GLY A 99 5.68 -9.45 9.75
C GLY A 99 6.34 -8.61 8.66
N TYR A 100 5.82 -8.75 7.44
CA TYR A 100 6.18 -7.84 6.35
C TYR A 100 5.74 -6.41 6.65
N HIS A 101 6.52 -5.43 6.21
CA HIS A 101 6.17 -4.01 6.30
C HIS A 101 6.96 -3.20 5.28
N VAL A 102 6.46 -2.01 4.96
CA VAL A 102 7.22 -1.01 4.20
C VAL A 102 7.98 -0.15 5.20
N MET A 103 9.30 -0.21 5.18
CA MET A 103 10.16 0.59 6.03
C MET A 103 10.50 1.91 5.38
N LEU A 104 10.15 3.02 6.01
CA LEU A 104 10.54 4.37 5.63
C LEU A 104 11.75 4.78 6.47
N MET A 105 12.88 5.03 5.83
CA MET A 105 14.15 5.40 6.47
C MET A 105 14.63 6.76 5.98
N ASP A 106 15.47 7.39 6.76
CA ASP A 106 15.94 8.75 6.48
C ASP A 106 14.78 9.73 6.32
N LEU A 107 13.93 9.76 7.34
CA LEU A 107 12.77 10.66 7.37
C LEU A 107 13.22 12.11 7.36
N LYS A 108 12.66 12.91 6.45
CA LYS A 108 12.96 14.35 6.29
C LYS A 108 12.41 15.20 7.43
N ALA A 109 11.31 14.75 8.04
CA ALA A 109 10.64 15.38 9.16
C ALA A 109 9.89 14.33 10.00
N PRO A 110 9.53 14.62 11.26
CA PRO A 110 8.63 13.76 12.04
C PRO A 110 7.29 13.56 11.33
N VAL A 111 6.77 12.35 11.41
CA VAL A 111 5.47 11.96 10.84
C VAL A 111 4.44 11.96 11.97
N LYS A 112 3.45 12.84 11.87
CA LYS A 112 2.48 13.11 12.95
C LYS A 112 1.16 12.40 12.73
N ALA A 113 0.54 11.92 13.79
CA ALA A 113 -0.79 11.32 13.75
C ALA A 113 -1.81 12.27 13.10
N GLY A 114 -2.67 11.73 12.23
CA GLY A 114 -3.65 12.47 11.45
C GLY A 114 -3.15 12.99 10.09
N GLU A 115 -1.84 12.97 9.84
CA GLU A 115 -1.28 13.24 8.51
C GLU A 115 -1.55 12.07 7.55
N VAL A 116 -1.39 12.33 6.26
CA VAL A 116 -1.43 11.31 5.20
C VAL A 116 -0.07 11.24 4.53
N VAL A 117 0.51 10.04 4.49
CA VAL A 117 1.79 9.77 3.83
C VAL A 117 1.51 9.12 2.48
N PRO A 118 1.90 9.74 1.36
CA PRO A 118 1.84 9.11 0.05
C PRO A 118 2.97 8.10 -0.09
N LEU A 119 2.62 6.91 -0.60
CA LEU A 119 3.55 5.83 -0.94
C LEU A 119 3.33 5.46 -2.40
N THR A 120 4.40 5.20 -3.13
CA THR A 120 4.35 4.63 -4.47
C THR A 120 4.99 3.25 -4.44
N LEU A 121 4.21 2.21 -4.71
CA LEU A 121 4.69 0.84 -4.85
C LEU A 121 4.93 0.54 -6.33
N THR A 122 6.08 -0.04 -6.67
CA THR A 122 6.33 -0.58 -8.00
C THR A 122 5.98 -2.06 -8.01
N LEU A 123 5.03 -2.41 -8.86
CA LEU A 123 4.56 -3.77 -9.09
C LEU A 123 5.21 -4.34 -10.34
N GLU A 124 5.50 -5.63 -10.32
CA GLU A 124 5.98 -6.37 -11.48
C GLU A 124 5.11 -7.62 -11.68
N SER A 125 4.55 -7.77 -12.88
CA SER A 125 3.78 -8.95 -13.28
C SER A 125 4.70 -10.14 -13.56
N THR A 126 4.13 -11.35 -13.70
CA THR A 126 4.87 -12.56 -14.11
C THR A 126 5.57 -12.42 -15.45
N GLY A 127 5.07 -11.57 -16.36
CA GLY A 127 5.71 -11.23 -17.63
C GLY A 127 6.82 -10.18 -17.54
N GLY A 128 7.18 -9.71 -16.34
CA GLY A 128 8.20 -8.68 -16.13
C GLY A 128 7.71 -7.25 -16.39
N GLN A 129 6.44 -7.05 -16.67
CA GLN A 129 5.84 -5.74 -16.91
C GLN A 129 5.68 -4.98 -15.58
N ARG A 130 6.17 -3.74 -15.53
CA ARG A 130 6.13 -2.90 -14.34
C ARG A 130 5.02 -1.88 -14.41
N SER A 131 4.38 -1.65 -13.27
CA SER A 131 3.38 -0.61 -13.04
C SER A 131 3.57 0.02 -11.67
N THR A 132 2.97 1.18 -11.45
CA THR A 132 3.00 1.86 -10.16
C THR A 132 1.62 1.86 -9.52
N LEU A 133 1.60 1.77 -8.20
CA LEU A 133 0.41 1.85 -7.37
C LEU A 133 0.60 2.95 -6.33
N GLU A 134 -0.24 3.97 -6.41
CA GLU A 134 -0.26 5.05 -5.42
C GLU A 134 -1.11 4.65 -4.22
N VAL A 135 -0.54 4.80 -3.02
CA VAL A 135 -1.18 4.49 -1.74
C VAL A 135 -1.16 5.73 -0.86
N LYS A 136 -2.31 6.07 -0.29
CA LYS A 136 -2.44 7.10 0.74
C LYS A 136 -2.57 6.42 2.09
N ALA A 137 -1.54 6.50 2.92
CA ALA A 137 -1.51 5.86 4.22
C ALA A 137 -1.76 6.88 5.34
N GLU A 138 -2.77 6.64 6.15
CA GLU A 138 -3.06 7.45 7.32
C GLU A 138 -2.03 7.27 8.42
N VAL A 139 -1.58 8.35 9.03
CA VAL A 139 -0.65 8.27 10.18
C VAL A 139 -1.41 8.02 11.46
N ARG A 140 -1.12 6.90 12.13
CA ARG A 140 -1.72 6.51 13.41
C ARG A 140 -0.76 6.73 14.57
N ALA A 141 -1.30 7.14 15.71
CA ALA A 141 -0.53 7.40 16.92
C ALA A 141 0.22 6.15 17.42
N LEU A 142 1.32 6.36 18.13
CA LEU A 142 2.05 5.30 18.83
C LEU A 142 1.12 4.60 19.82
N GLY A 143 1.05 3.27 19.77
CA GLY A 143 0.24 2.47 20.71
C GLY A 143 -1.21 2.18 20.27
N THR A 144 -1.69 2.71 19.16
CA THR A 144 -2.95 2.24 18.57
C THR A 144 -2.72 0.95 17.78
N SER A 145 -2.72 -0.18 18.50
CA SER A 145 -3.06 -1.47 17.88
C SER A 145 -4.49 -1.35 17.37
N ALA A 146 -4.77 -1.89 16.17
CA ALA A 146 -6.12 -1.91 15.64
C ALA A 146 -7.11 -2.33 16.74
N ALA A 147 -8.04 -1.45 17.09
CA ALA A 147 -9.09 -1.77 18.04
C ALA A 147 -9.92 -2.89 17.42
N MET A 148 -9.85 -4.09 18.00
CA MET A 148 -10.82 -5.12 17.72
C MET A 148 -12.20 -4.56 18.08
N PRO A 149 -13.24 -4.74 17.26
CA PRO A 149 -14.59 -4.32 17.65
C PRO A 149 -14.95 -5.02 18.95
N ALA A 150 -15.24 -4.22 19.98
CA ALA A 150 -15.70 -4.72 21.27
C ALA A 150 -16.99 -5.47 21.05
N GLY A 151 -16.95 -6.81 21.19
CA GLY A 151 -18.12 -7.65 21.26
C GLY A 151 -18.96 -7.20 22.45
N HIS A 152 -20.19 -6.81 22.21
CA HIS A 152 -21.18 -6.54 23.24
C HIS A 152 -21.47 -7.84 23.98
N GLY A 153 -20.81 -8.03 25.10
CA GLY A 153 -21.20 -9.02 26.08
C GLY A 153 -22.50 -8.61 26.75
N ALA A 154 -23.60 -9.25 26.39
CA ALA A 154 -24.88 -9.10 27.07
C ALA A 154 -24.74 -9.52 28.53
N MET A 155 -25.00 -8.60 29.43
CA MET A 155 -25.23 -8.90 30.86
C MET A 155 -26.51 -9.69 30.99
N HIS A 156 -26.44 -10.94 31.42
CA HIS A 156 -27.54 -11.62 32.09
C HIS A 156 -27.38 -11.39 33.61
N LYS A 157 -28.31 -10.67 34.15
CA LYS A 157 -28.61 -10.62 35.60
C LYS A 157 -29.31 -11.92 36.00
N HIS A 158 -28.83 -12.53 37.02
CA HIS A 158 -29.62 -13.24 38.03
C HIS A 158 -29.16 -12.81 39.39
#